data_3be8f920b4fcf7f7c802a7556020b110
#
_entry.id   3be8f920b4fcf7f7c802a7556020b110
#
_cell.length_a   1.000
_cell.length_b   1.000
_cell.length_c   1.000
_cell.angle_alpha   90.00
_cell.angle_beta   90.00
_cell.angle_gamma   90.00
#
_symmetry.space_group_name_H-M   'P 1'
#
loop_
_entity.id
_entity.type
_entity.pdbx_description
1 polymer ?
#
loop_
_entity_poly.entity_id
_entity_poly.type
_entity_poly.pdbx_seq_one_letter_code
_entity_poly.pdbx_strand_id
1 'polypeptide(L)'
;MTYCLIPMTLPEINNLLGANFVNTFQTEMDLIIAPLRKYIAKGYPLALGKEQWEYVVSESIPNAEWCGAGKSIIDVKIGSIGIDVKGVSKEETSTSTTEASMFQSFKEETKLYFNKKDTESIWNLFVDGWLSKVKSVDEYYLIGIVREKETLNCSLCAFKVADTNLLYEDDLCKFTKKSMKVSGLADSAFIETRVYSSKTRLEIKFKSKVWQDPNYALPIYKF
;
A
#
# COMPACT_ATOMS: atom_id res chain seq x y z
N MET A 1 5.91 11.06 -18.94
CA MET A 1 6.37 10.06 -17.94
C MET A 1 5.19 9.16 -17.60
N THR A 2 5.32 7.85 -17.76
CA THR A 2 4.25 6.88 -17.46
C THR A 2 4.48 6.37 -16.03
N TYR A 3 3.46 6.48 -15.19
CA TYR A 3 3.55 6.05 -13.79
C TYR A 3 3.14 4.58 -13.65
N CYS A 4 3.82 3.87 -12.76
CA CYS A 4 3.54 2.47 -12.43
C CYS A 4 2.35 2.34 -11.48
N LEU A 5 2.28 3.24 -10.48
CA LEU A 5 1.18 3.35 -9.53
C LEU A 5 0.25 4.48 -9.96
N ILE A 6 -0.92 4.12 -10.45
CA ILE A 6 -1.94 5.05 -10.89
C ILE A 6 -3.05 5.10 -9.85
N PRO A 7 -3.32 6.26 -9.21
CA PRO A 7 -4.38 6.37 -8.23
C PRO A 7 -5.74 6.12 -8.88
N MET A 8 -6.54 5.30 -8.23
CA MET A 8 -7.90 4.99 -8.68
C MET A 8 -8.89 5.99 -8.12
N THR A 9 -9.83 6.39 -8.95
CA THR A 9 -10.97 7.19 -8.55
C THR A 9 -11.98 6.38 -7.75
N LEU A 10 -12.85 7.04 -6.99
CA LEU A 10 -13.89 6.36 -6.20
C LEU A 10 -14.79 5.43 -7.01
N PRO A 11 -15.27 5.79 -8.23
CA PRO A 11 -16.00 4.87 -9.08
C PRO A 11 -15.21 3.60 -9.47
N GLU A 12 -13.92 3.73 -9.76
CA GLU A 12 -13.05 2.59 -10.08
C GLU A 12 -12.84 1.68 -8.87
N ILE A 13 -12.66 2.27 -7.67
CA ILE A 13 -12.55 1.53 -6.41
C ILE A 13 -13.84 0.74 -6.16
N ASN A 14 -15.00 1.37 -6.27
CA ASN A 14 -16.29 0.70 -6.08
C ASN A 14 -16.54 -0.42 -7.10
N ASN A 15 -16.10 -0.24 -8.33
CA ASN A 15 -16.18 -1.28 -9.35
C ASN A 15 -15.28 -2.48 -9.03
N LEU A 16 -14.07 -2.25 -8.54
CA LEU A 16 -13.13 -3.30 -8.14
C LEU A 16 -13.64 -4.11 -6.93
N LEU A 17 -14.13 -3.41 -5.90
CA LEU A 17 -14.44 -4.01 -4.59
C LEU A 17 -15.89 -4.52 -4.49
N GLY A 18 -16.77 -4.02 -5.33
CA GLY A 18 -18.20 -4.34 -5.31
C GLY A 18 -19.04 -3.45 -4.39
N ALA A 19 -20.33 -3.35 -4.69
CA ALA A 19 -21.26 -2.41 -4.03
C ALA A 19 -21.43 -2.63 -2.52
N ASN A 20 -21.24 -3.86 -2.03
CA ASN A 20 -21.44 -4.22 -0.63
C ASN A 20 -20.15 -4.18 0.20
N PHE A 21 -19.02 -3.86 -0.40
CA PHE A 21 -17.71 -3.91 0.26
C PHE A 21 -17.70 -3.18 1.60
N VAL A 22 -18.14 -1.93 1.64
CA VAL A 22 -18.10 -1.11 2.86
C VAL A 22 -18.91 -1.73 4.00
N ASN A 23 -20.11 -2.20 3.71
CA ASN A 23 -20.98 -2.83 4.71
C ASN A 23 -20.38 -4.12 5.25
N THR A 24 -19.82 -4.95 4.38
CA THR A 24 -19.18 -6.21 4.80
C THR A 24 -17.91 -5.91 5.58
N PHE A 25 -17.10 -4.97 5.13
CA PHE A 25 -15.89 -4.55 5.84
C PHE A 25 -16.19 -4.04 7.24
N GLN A 26 -17.25 -3.22 7.42
CA GLN A 26 -17.67 -2.76 8.74
C GLN A 26 -18.09 -3.93 9.64
N THR A 27 -18.83 -4.89 9.10
CA THR A 27 -19.26 -6.09 9.83
C THR A 27 -18.06 -6.91 10.31
N GLU A 28 -17.11 -7.20 9.42
CA GLU A 28 -15.89 -7.95 9.76
C GLU A 28 -15.01 -7.21 10.77
N MET A 29 -14.87 -5.90 10.63
CA MET A 29 -14.16 -5.07 11.60
C MET A 29 -14.83 -5.07 12.95
N ASP A 30 -16.17 -5.00 13.02
CA ASP A 30 -16.91 -5.05 14.29
C ASP A 30 -16.72 -6.38 15.02
N LEU A 31 -16.64 -7.50 14.31
CA LEU A 31 -16.33 -8.80 14.90
C LEU A 31 -14.96 -8.82 15.58
N ILE A 32 -13.95 -8.18 14.98
CA ILE A 32 -12.60 -8.07 15.54
C ILE A 32 -12.58 -7.10 16.72
N ILE A 33 -13.26 -5.97 16.61
CA ILE A 33 -13.19 -4.88 17.60
C ILE A 33 -14.07 -5.14 18.80
N ALA A 34 -15.20 -5.81 18.66
CA ALA A 34 -16.15 -6.05 19.75
C ALA A 34 -15.50 -6.61 21.04
N PRO A 35 -14.67 -7.66 21.00
CA PRO A 35 -14.00 -8.18 22.20
C PRO A 35 -12.94 -7.22 22.77
N LEU A 36 -12.44 -6.28 21.96
CA LEU A 36 -11.37 -5.35 22.33
C LEU A 36 -11.90 -3.99 22.83
N ARG A 37 -13.20 -3.71 22.71
CA ARG A 37 -13.80 -2.40 23.04
C ARG A 37 -13.43 -1.91 24.44
N LYS A 38 -13.40 -2.78 25.44
CA LYS A 38 -13.04 -2.42 26.82
C LYS A 38 -11.59 -1.96 26.95
N TYR A 39 -10.69 -2.54 26.16
CA TYR A 39 -9.27 -2.18 26.15
C TYR A 39 -9.07 -0.85 25.40
N ILE A 40 -9.74 -0.70 24.28
CA ILE A 40 -9.71 0.54 23.49
C ILE A 40 -10.24 1.72 24.31
N ALA A 41 -11.34 1.54 25.04
CA ALA A 41 -11.91 2.55 25.92
C ALA A 41 -10.96 2.95 27.09
N LYS A 42 -9.98 2.10 27.42
CA LYS A 42 -8.92 2.39 28.39
C LYS A 42 -7.68 3.03 27.76
N GLY A 43 -7.74 3.39 26.47
CA GLY A 43 -6.63 4.02 25.75
C GLY A 43 -5.57 3.05 25.19
N TYR A 44 -5.84 1.74 25.20
CA TYR A 44 -4.94 0.81 24.53
C TYR A 44 -5.13 0.91 23.01
N PRO A 45 -4.04 1.06 22.23
CA PRO A 45 -4.15 1.19 20.79
C PRO A 45 -4.63 -0.12 20.15
N LEU A 46 -5.53 -0.01 19.18
CA LEU A 46 -5.85 -1.11 18.30
C LEU A 46 -4.68 -1.33 17.33
N ALA A 47 -4.01 -2.45 17.44
CA ALA A 47 -2.96 -2.87 16.51
C ALA A 47 -3.44 -4.10 15.75
N LEU A 48 -3.98 -3.89 14.56
CA LEU A 48 -4.22 -4.99 13.62
C LEU A 48 -2.92 -5.30 12.87
N GLY A 49 -2.57 -6.57 12.84
CA GLY A 49 -1.45 -7.07 12.06
C GLY A 49 -1.74 -7.05 10.55
N LYS A 50 -0.69 -7.21 9.76
CA LYS A 50 -0.79 -7.26 8.29
C LYS A 50 -1.83 -8.28 7.83
N GLU A 51 -1.74 -9.51 8.33
CA GLU A 51 -2.61 -10.63 7.96
C GLU A 51 -4.08 -10.38 8.30
N GLN A 52 -4.36 -9.65 9.38
CA GLN A 52 -5.72 -9.29 9.75
C GLN A 52 -6.35 -8.31 8.75
N TRP A 53 -5.59 -7.33 8.26
CA TRP A 53 -6.05 -6.43 7.21
C TRP A 53 -6.33 -7.16 5.90
N GLU A 54 -5.43 -8.06 5.51
CA GLU A 54 -5.57 -8.88 4.31
C GLU A 54 -6.83 -9.76 4.40
N TYR A 55 -7.04 -10.40 5.55
CA TYR A 55 -8.21 -11.24 5.80
C TYR A 55 -9.52 -10.45 5.72
N VAL A 56 -9.62 -9.33 6.43
CA VAL A 56 -10.83 -8.48 6.42
C VAL A 56 -11.15 -7.99 5.01
N VAL A 57 -10.14 -7.59 4.24
CA VAL A 57 -10.34 -7.17 2.85
C VAL A 57 -10.85 -8.35 2.01
N SER A 58 -10.27 -9.54 2.15
CA SER A 58 -10.70 -10.71 1.37
C SER A 58 -12.14 -11.11 1.67
N GLU A 59 -12.54 -11.15 2.95
CA GLU A 59 -13.92 -11.45 3.35
C GLU A 59 -14.93 -10.39 2.87
N SER A 60 -14.45 -9.17 2.64
CA SER A 60 -15.30 -8.04 2.22
C SER A 60 -15.54 -7.96 0.71
N ILE A 61 -14.78 -8.69 -0.08
CA ILE A 61 -14.88 -8.68 -1.54
C ILE A 61 -15.56 -9.98 -2.01
N PRO A 62 -16.65 -9.91 -2.80
CA PRO A 62 -17.28 -11.10 -3.32
C PRO A 62 -16.34 -11.98 -4.16
N ASN A 63 -16.30 -13.27 -3.86
CA ASN A 63 -15.46 -14.27 -4.54
C ASN A 63 -13.94 -14.01 -4.42
N ALA A 64 -13.53 -13.22 -3.45
CA ALA A 64 -12.11 -13.05 -3.17
C ALA A 64 -11.56 -14.26 -2.38
N GLU A 65 -10.30 -14.53 -2.57
CA GLU A 65 -9.55 -15.56 -1.89
C GLU A 65 -8.37 -14.94 -1.15
N TRP A 66 -8.30 -15.20 0.16
CA TRP A 66 -7.12 -14.82 0.93
C TRP A 66 -5.97 -15.77 0.63
N CYS A 67 -4.87 -15.25 0.14
CA CYS A 67 -3.72 -16.05 -0.25
C CYS A 67 -2.80 -16.44 0.92
N GLY A 68 -3.12 -15.97 2.14
CA GLY A 68 -2.49 -16.39 3.39
C GLY A 68 -1.10 -15.85 3.65
N ALA A 69 -0.65 -16.10 4.88
CA ALA A 69 0.68 -15.71 5.33
C ALA A 69 1.78 -16.55 4.69
N GLY A 70 2.74 -15.91 4.08
CA GLY A 70 4.11 -16.42 4.09
C GLY A 70 4.72 -16.90 2.78
N LYS A 71 3.98 -17.16 1.70
CA LYS A 71 4.62 -17.58 0.42
C LYS A 71 4.05 -16.91 -0.82
N SER A 72 2.85 -16.38 -0.76
CA SER A 72 2.27 -15.69 -1.90
C SER A 72 2.85 -14.28 -2.02
N ILE A 73 3.14 -13.87 -3.25
CA ILE A 73 3.49 -12.47 -3.57
C ILE A 73 2.25 -11.58 -3.66
N ILE A 74 1.05 -12.16 -3.56
CA ILE A 74 -0.25 -11.53 -3.63
C ILE A 74 -0.97 -11.81 -2.32
N ASP A 75 -1.58 -10.80 -1.72
CA ASP A 75 -2.29 -10.92 -0.45
C ASP A 75 -3.74 -11.44 -0.64
N VAL A 76 -4.44 -10.94 -1.66
CA VAL A 76 -5.83 -11.31 -1.99
C VAL A 76 -5.99 -11.51 -3.50
N LYS A 77 -6.77 -12.50 -3.92
CA LYS A 77 -7.11 -12.78 -5.33
C LYS A 77 -8.60 -12.67 -5.59
N ILE A 78 -8.98 -12.16 -6.77
CA ILE A 78 -10.33 -12.21 -7.32
C ILE A 78 -10.19 -12.78 -8.74
N GLY A 79 -10.33 -14.09 -8.88
CA GLY A 79 -10.02 -14.75 -10.17
C GLY A 79 -8.57 -14.52 -10.59
N SER A 80 -8.37 -13.82 -11.71
CA SER A 80 -7.04 -13.47 -12.23
C SER A 80 -6.51 -12.10 -11.75
N ILE A 81 -7.24 -11.39 -10.91
CA ILE A 81 -6.85 -10.11 -10.31
C ILE A 81 -6.08 -10.36 -9.01
N GLY A 82 -4.93 -9.70 -8.86
CA GLY A 82 -4.13 -9.71 -7.64
C GLY A 82 -4.21 -8.38 -6.89
N ILE A 83 -4.33 -8.45 -5.57
CA ILE A 83 -4.39 -7.29 -4.69
C ILE A 83 -3.35 -7.43 -3.58
N ASP A 84 -2.56 -6.39 -3.39
CA ASP A 84 -1.65 -6.21 -2.25
C ASP A 84 -2.32 -5.26 -1.25
N VAL A 85 -2.44 -5.67 0.01
CA VAL A 85 -3.12 -4.90 1.06
C VAL A 85 -2.10 -4.34 2.04
N LYS A 86 -2.16 -3.05 2.31
CA LYS A 86 -1.29 -2.36 3.26
C LYS A 86 -2.10 -1.58 4.27
N GLY A 87 -2.06 -2.03 5.52
CA GLY A 87 -2.56 -1.26 6.65
C GLY A 87 -1.53 -0.22 7.08
N VAL A 88 -1.91 1.04 7.10
CA VAL A 88 -1.03 2.14 7.48
C VAL A 88 -1.69 3.02 8.52
N SER A 89 -0.90 3.46 9.50
CA SER A 89 -1.36 4.42 10.51
C SER A 89 -1.01 5.82 10.05
N LYS A 90 -1.98 6.73 10.16
CA LYS A 90 -1.76 8.16 9.96
C LYS A 90 -0.81 8.64 11.06
N GLU A 91 0.27 9.31 10.70
CA GLU A 91 1.21 9.85 11.66
C GLU A 91 0.56 10.95 12.51
N GLU A 92 0.88 10.97 13.80
CA GLU A 92 0.42 12.02 14.74
C GLU A 92 1.07 13.38 14.47
N THR A 93 2.19 13.38 13.74
CA THR A 93 2.91 14.59 13.41
C THR A 93 2.24 15.31 12.24
N SER A 94 2.39 16.61 12.16
CA SER A 94 1.88 17.52 11.13
C SER A 94 2.25 17.15 9.69
N THR A 95 2.89 16.02 9.45
CA THR A 95 3.18 15.51 8.13
C THR A 95 1.93 14.86 7.55
N SER A 96 1.42 15.42 6.49
CA SER A 96 0.30 14.91 5.72
C SER A 96 0.64 13.64 4.92
N THR A 97 1.46 12.75 5.47
CA THR A 97 1.93 11.53 4.82
C THR A 97 1.89 10.34 5.76
N THR A 98 1.62 9.16 5.23
CA THR A 98 1.71 7.90 5.94
C THR A 98 2.54 6.90 5.14
N GLU A 99 3.17 5.94 5.81
CA GLU A 99 4.15 5.04 5.19
C GLU A 99 3.64 3.60 5.12
N ALA A 100 3.93 2.95 4.01
CA ALA A 100 3.75 1.51 3.83
C ALA A 100 4.97 0.90 3.15
N SER A 101 5.37 -0.27 3.58
CA SER A 101 6.38 -1.06 2.87
C SER A 101 5.70 -1.87 1.79
N MET A 102 6.17 -1.76 0.56
CA MET A 102 5.54 -2.38 -0.58
C MET A 102 6.20 -3.67 -1.04
N PHE A 103 7.52 -3.76 -0.88
CA PHE A 103 8.29 -4.93 -1.23
C PHE A 103 8.92 -5.55 0.01
N GLN A 104 9.13 -6.85 -0.05
CA GLN A 104 9.99 -7.51 0.91
C GLN A 104 11.39 -6.91 0.87
N SER A 105 12.17 -7.12 1.94
CA SER A 105 13.53 -6.61 2.03
C SER A 105 14.33 -7.00 0.79
N PHE A 106 15.00 -6.02 0.20
CA PHE A 106 15.98 -6.28 -0.84
C PHE A 106 17.17 -7.05 -0.23
N LYS A 107 17.83 -7.85 -1.06
CA LYS A 107 18.99 -8.61 -0.67
C LYS A 107 20.21 -7.71 -0.35
N GLU A 108 21.30 -8.30 0.08
CA GLU A 108 22.56 -7.60 0.37
C GLU A 108 23.10 -6.76 -0.80
N GLU A 109 22.76 -7.15 -2.04
CA GLU A 109 23.09 -6.36 -3.24
C GLU A 109 22.56 -4.93 -3.17
N THR A 110 21.35 -4.72 -2.62
CA THR A 110 20.78 -3.37 -2.48
C THR A 110 21.60 -2.50 -1.55
N LYS A 111 22.13 -3.06 -0.47
CA LYS A 111 23.03 -2.32 0.42
C LYS A 111 24.30 -1.90 -0.32
N LEU A 112 24.84 -2.81 -1.13
CA LEU A 112 26.02 -2.56 -1.92
C LEU A 112 25.79 -1.42 -2.93
N TYR A 113 24.69 -1.50 -3.68
CA TYR A 113 24.32 -0.47 -4.65
C TYR A 113 24.03 0.87 -3.98
N PHE A 114 23.34 0.85 -2.83
CA PHE A 114 23.09 2.06 -2.06
C PHE A 114 24.42 2.73 -1.59
N ASN A 115 25.36 1.95 -1.08
CA ASN A 115 26.67 2.45 -0.65
C ASN A 115 27.49 3.02 -1.80
N LYS A 116 27.39 2.42 -2.98
CA LYS A 116 28.06 2.91 -4.21
C LYS A 116 27.33 4.08 -4.87
N LYS A 117 26.11 4.41 -4.39
CA LYS A 117 25.18 5.36 -5.03
C LYS A 117 24.85 4.96 -6.47
N ASP A 118 24.76 3.68 -6.72
CA ASP A 118 24.40 3.11 -8.02
C ASP A 118 22.88 3.18 -8.22
N THR A 119 22.42 4.30 -8.76
CA THR A 119 21.00 4.62 -8.94
C THR A 119 20.32 3.72 -9.93
N GLU A 120 20.97 3.37 -11.02
CA GLU A 120 20.44 2.52 -12.06
C GLU A 120 20.21 1.09 -11.58
N SER A 121 21.18 0.50 -10.88
CA SER A 121 21.01 -0.84 -10.31
C SER A 121 19.89 -0.90 -9.28
N ILE A 122 19.74 0.14 -8.44
CA ILE A 122 18.62 0.22 -7.49
C ILE A 122 17.29 0.35 -8.24
N TRP A 123 17.20 1.19 -9.26
CA TRP A 123 16.01 1.34 -10.09
C TRP A 123 15.59 0.01 -10.72
N ASN A 124 16.52 -0.70 -11.31
CA ASN A 124 16.26 -1.99 -11.95
C ASN A 124 15.73 -3.03 -10.96
N LEU A 125 16.26 -3.09 -9.72
CA LEU A 125 15.70 -3.96 -8.67
C LEU A 125 14.24 -3.65 -8.36
N PHE A 126 13.82 -2.38 -8.39
CA PHE A 126 12.42 -2.01 -8.19
C PHE A 126 11.54 -2.44 -9.35
N VAL A 127 11.98 -2.16 -10.56
CA VAL A 127 11.24 -2.54 -11.78
C VAL A 127 11.06 -4.05 -11.83
N ASP A 128 12.11 -4.83 -11.55
CA ASP A 128 12.05 -6.30 -11.51
C ASP A 128 11.09 -6.79 -10.41
N GLY A 129 11.12 -6.16 -9.24
CA GLY A 129 10.18 -6.47 -8.14
C GLY A 129 8.71 -6.23 -8.54
N TRP A 130 8.42 -5.13 -9.23
CA TRP A 130 7.09 -4.85 -9.76
C TRP A 130 6.68 -5.85 -10.83
N LEU A 131 7.51 -6.07 -11.82
CA LEU A 131 7.24 -6.96 -12.93
C LEU A 131 6.97 -8.40 -12.45
N SER A 132 7.65 -8.87 -11.40
CA SER A 132 7.41 -10.19 -10.83
C SER A 132 6.00 -10.34 -10.29
N LYS A 133 5.43 -9.30 -9.70
CA LYS A 133 4.05 -9.29 -9.19
C LYS A 133 3.03 -9.15 -10.31
N VAL A 134 3.23 -8.19 -11.21
CA VAL A 134 2.33 -7.93 -12.34
C VAL A 134 2.20 -9.15 -13.24
N LYS A 135 3.30 -9.84 -13.56
CA LYS A 135 3.30 -11.03 -14.43
C LYS A 135 2.59 -12.26 -13.84
N SER A 136 2.28 -12.25 -12.55
CA SER A 136 1.62 -13.38 -11.88
C SER A 136 0.09 -13.35 -11.98
N VAL A 137 -0.48 -12.27 -12.47
CA VAL A 137 -1.93 -12.01 -12.59
C VAL A 137 -2.22 -11.15 -13.83
N ASP A 138 -3.48 -11.10 -14.25
CA ASP A 138 -3.88 -10.27 -15.40
C ASP A 138 -3.93 -8.78 -15.03
N GLU A 139 -4.38 -8.48 -13.80
CA GLU A 139 -4.40 -7.13 -13.25
C GLU A 139 -3.88 -7.14 -11.82
N TYR A 140 -3.16 -6.10 -11.45
CA TYR A 140 -2.59 -5.98 -10.11
C TYR A 140 -2.92 -4.62 -9.48
N TYR A 141 -3.35 -4.67 -8.21
CA TYR A 141 -3.76 -3.49 -7.45
C TYR A 141 -3.04 -3.43 -6.10
N LEU A 142 -2.77 -2.21 -5.66
CA LEU A 142 -2.33 -1.91 -4.30
C LEU A 142 -3.46 -1.20 -3.56
N ILE A 143 -3.90 -1.76 -2.44
CA ILE A 143 -4.88 -1.14 -1.55
C ILE A 143 -4.16 -0.67 -0.28
N GLY A 144 -4.33 0.62 0.04
CA GLY A 144 -3.90 1.22 1.29
C GLY A 144 -5.10 1.47 2.21
N ILE A 145 -5.08 0.86 3.40
CA ILE A 145 -6.05 1.16 4.46
C ILE A 145 -5.40 2.14 5.41
N VAL A 146 -5.81 3.39 5.33
CA VAL A 146 -5.29 4.48 6.16
C VAL A 146 -6.16 4.60 7.40
N ARG A 147 -5.58 4.29 8.56
CA ARG A 147 -6.24 4.35 9.86
C ARG A 147 -5.85 5.62 10.60
N GLU A 148 -6.84 6.33 11.13
CA GLU A 148 -6.64 7.39 12.10
C GLU A 148 -6.40 6.78 13.48
N LYS A 149 -5.31 7.16 14.12
CA LYS A 149 -4.88 6.54 15.38
C LYS A 149 -5.84 6.80 16.54
N GLU A 150 -6.38 8.01 16.62
CA GLU A 150 -7.22 8.43 17.73
C GLU A 150 -8.67 7.97 17.59
N THR A 151 -9.21 8.04 16.38
CA THR A 151 -10.63 7.77 16.12
C THR A 151 -10.90 6.36 15.61
N LEU A 152 -9.87 5.62 15.23
CA LEU A 152 -9.95 4.32 14.56
C LEU A 152 -10.71 4.35 13.22
N ASN A 153 -11.07 5.52 12.72
CA ASN A 153 -11.67 5.66 11.41
C ASN A 153 -10.69 5.18 10.34
N CYS A 154 -11.20 4.44 9.37
CA CYS A 154 -10.40 3.95 8.25
C CYS A 154 -10.93 4.48 6.93
N SER A 155 -9.99 4.88 6.07
CA SER A 155 -10.24 5.19 4.68
C SER A 155 -9.41 4.26 3.80
N LEU A 156 -9.99 3.81 2.70
CA LEU A 156 -9.31 2.99 1.70
C LEU A 156 -8.93 3.86 0.52
N CYS A 157 -7.70 3.76 0.06
CA CYS A 157 -7.25 4.26 -1.22
C CYS A 157 -6.67 3.10 -2.04
N ALA A 158 -6.83 3.16 -3.36
CA ALA A 158 -6.36 2.09 -4.23
C ALA A 158 -5.55 2.66 -5.40
N PHE A 159 -4.63 1.84 -5.88
CA PHE A 159 -3.78 2.14 -7.02
C PHE A 159 -3.78 0.95 -7.96
N LYS A 160 -4.00 1.21 -9.24
CA LYS A 160 -3.73 0.24 -10.28
C LYS A 160 -2.23 0.23 -10.56
N VAL A 161 -1.65 -0.95 -10.59
CA VAL A 161 -0.27 -1.13 -11.02
C VAL A 161 -0.29 -1.37 -12.52
N ALA A 162 0.17 -0.39 -13.28
CA ALA A 162 0.28 -0.52 -14.73
C ALA A 162 1.56 -1.27 -15.10
N ASP A 163 1.46 -2.13 -16.11
CA ASP A 163 2.63 -2.61 -16.83
C ASP A 163 3.19 -1.45 -17.64
N THR A 164 4.36 -0.98 -17.28
CA THR A 164 4.97 0.18 -17.91
C THR A 164 6.36 -0.16 -18.41
N ASN A 165 6.67 0.29 -19.60
CA ASN A 165 8.03 0.35 -20.10
C ASN A 165 8.79 1.49 -19.39
N LEU A 166 8.96 1.33 -18.07
CA LEU A 166 9.71 2.28 -17.27
C LEU A 166 11.19 2.15 -17.61
N LEU A 167 11.69 3.13 -18.33
CA LEU A 167 13.12 3.26 -18.58
C LEU A 167 13.79 4.08 -17.49
N TYR A 168 14.98 3.68 -17.11
CA TYR A 168 15.81 4.46 -16.20
C TYR A 168 16.21 5.78 -16.86
N GLU A 169 16.12 6.87 -16.09
CA GLU A 169 16.66 8.19 -16.41
C GLU A 169 17.42 8.70 -15.18
N ASP A 170 18.54 9.37 -15.36
CA ASP A 170 19.46 9.78 -14.27
C ASP A 170 18.79 10.65 -13.20
N ASP A 171 17.75 11.38 -13.52
CA ASP A 171 17.03 12.25 -12.59
C ASP A 171 15.94 11.53 -11.78
N LEU A 172 15.63 10.26 -12.08
CA LEU A 172 14.61 9.49 -11.37
C LEU A 172 14.99 9.14 -9.94
N CYS A 173 16.29 9.03 -9.67
CA CYS A 173 16.81 8.64 -8.37
C CYS A 173 17.66 9.76 -7.77
N LYS A 174 17.21 10.30 -6.61
CA LYS A 174 17.93 11.38 -5.92
C LYS A 174 18.30 10.97 -4.51
N PHE A 175 19.61 10.88 -4.24
CA PHE A 175 20.12 10.61 -2.91
C PHE A 175 19.93 11.80 -1.98
N THR A 176 19.50 11.50 -0.77
CA THR A 176 19.57 12.38 0.39
C THR A 176 20.56 11.82 1.38
N LYS A 177 20.79 12.51 2.50
CA LYS A 177 21.74 12.05 3.52
C LYS A 177 21.43 10.66 4.09
N LYS A 178 20.13 10.26 4.12
CA LYS A 178 19.68 9.01 4.78
C LYS A 178 18.81 8.13 3.88
N SER A 179 18.42 8.62 2.72
CA SER A 179 17.52 7.90 1.82
C SER A 179 17.79 8.25 0.36
N MET A 180 17.24 7.44 -0.51
CA MET A 180 17.14 7.73 -1.94
C MET A 180 15.66 7.88 -2.30
N LYS A 181 15.30 9.00 -2.89
CA LYS A 181 13.98 9.20 -3.48
C LYS A 181 13.99 8.54 -4.86
N VAL A 182 12.95 7.77 -5.14
CA VAL A 182 12.74 7.15 -6.45
C VAL A 182 11.54 7.85 -7.10
N SER A 183 11.73 8.48 -8.23
CA SER A 183 10.69 9.17 -8.99
C SER A 183 10.20 8.29 -10.15
N GLY A 184 9.06 8.62 -10.74
CA GLY A 184 8.55 7.89 -11.92
C GLY A 184 7.71 6.64 -11.61
N LEU A 185 7.82 6.07 -10.40
CA LEU A 185 6.95 4.96 -10.00
C LEU A 185 5.51 5.40 -9.69
N ALA A 186 5.32 6.66 -9.33
CA ALA A 186 4.00 7.22 -9.05
C ALA A 186 3.99 8.73 -9.27
N ASP A 187 2.79 9.29 -9.47
CA ASP A 187 2.64 10.75 -9.44
C ASP A 187 2.97 11.29 -8.05
N SER A 188 3.94 12.17 -8.01
CA SER A 188 4.44 12.79 -6.77
C SER A 188 3.40 13.63 -6.03
N ALA A 189 2.27 13.97 -6.66
CA ALA A 189 1.14 14.63 -6.00
C ALA A 189 0.41 13.69 -5.04
N PHE A 190 0.43 12.38 -5.29
CA PHE A 190 -0.29 11.36 -4.53
C PHE A 190 0.63 10.50 -3.67
N ILE A 191 1.79 10.12 -4.21
CA ILE A 191 2.72 9.18 -3.59
C ILE A 191 4.15 9.70 -3.69
N GLU A 192 4.92 9.44 -2.65
CA GLU A 192 6.38 9.52 -2.68
C GLU A 192 6.97 8.16 -2.38
N THR A 193 7.92 7.74 -3.18
CA THR A 193 8.63 6.46 -3.02
C THR A 193 10.07 6.70 -2.58
N ARG A 194 10.51 5.97 -1.55
CA ARG A 194 11.87 6.11 -0.98
C ARG A 194 12.46 4.78 -0.56
N VAL A 195 13.79 4.71 -0.66
CA VAL A 195 14.63 3.69 -0.02
C VAL A 195 15.49 4.36 1.05
N TYR A 196 15.48 3.83 2.25
CA TYR A 196 16.35 4.30 3.32
C TYR A 196 17.62 3.45 3.41
N SER A 197 18.75 4.09 3.74
CA SER A 197 20.03 3.41 3.91
C SER A 197 20.01 2.34 5.01
N SER A 198 19.16 2.51 6.01
CA SER A 198 18.98 1.56 7.12
C SER A 198 17.94 0.47 6.84
N LYS A 199 17.18 0.60 5.76
CA LYS A 199 16.11 -0.33 5.38
C LYS A 199 16.32 -0.76 3.95
N THR A 200 16.31 -2.05 3.72
CA THR A 200 16.48 -2.64 2.37
C THR A 200 15.12 -2.92 1.73
N ARG A 201 14.22 -1.94 1.78
CA ARG A 201 12.87 -2.05 1.21
C ARG A 201 12.41 -0.71 0.66
N LEU A 202 11.54 -0.76 -0.34
CA LEU A 202 10.85 0.41 -0.84
C LEU A 202 9.73 0.80 0.13
N GLU A 203 9.73 2.05 0.55
CA GLU A 203 8.64 2.64 1.30
C GLU A 203 7.81 3.56 0.41
N ILE A 204 6.51 3.44 0.54
CA ILE A 204 5.54 4.32 -0.10
C ILE A 204 5.01 5.25 0.96
N LYS A 205 5.04 6.54 0.66
CA LYS A 205 4.41 7.57 1.47
C LYS A 205 3.15 8.04 0.75
N PHE A 206 2.00 7.69 1.29
CA PHE A 206 0.73 8.22 0.82
C PHE A 206 0.58 9.66 1.29
N LYS A 207 0.35 10.58 0.38
CA LYS A 207 0.09 11.99 0.71
C LYS A 207 -1.37 12.23 1.04
N SER A 208 -1.66 13.27 1.80
CA SER A 208 -3.02 13.60 2.24
C SER A 208 -4.04 13.67 1.11
N LYS A 209 -3.63 14.10 -0.07
CA LYS A 209 -4.48 14.11 -1.27
C LYS A 209 -5.10 12.74 -1.58
N VAL A 210 -4.42 11.63 -1.23
CA VAL A 210 -4.91 10.28 -1.53
C VAL A 210 -6.04 9.85 -0.60
N TRP A 211 -5.96 10.19 0.69
CA TRP A 211 -6.94 9.67 1.68
C TRP A 211 -7.89 10.72 2.24
N GLN A 212 -7.68 12.00 1.91
CA GLN A 212 -8.57 13.09 2.32
C GLN A 212 -9.46 13.58 1.18
N ASP A 213 -9.07 13.35 -0.07
CA ASP A 213 -9.86 13.72 -1.22
C ASP A 213 -10.95 12.67 -1.48
N PRO A 214 -12.24 13.04 -1.41
CA PRO A 214 -13.35 12.10 -1.63
C PRO A 214 -13.39 11.49 -3.05
N ASN A 215 -12.60 12.02 -3.99
CA ASN A 215 -12.46 11.42 -5.32
C ASN A 215 -11.57 10.18 -5.35
N TYR A 216 -10.71 9.99 -4.34
CA TYR A 216 -9.70 8.93 -4.28
C TYR A 216 -9.76 8.08 -3.01
N ALA A 217 -10.52 8.51 -2.01
CA ALA A 217 -10.62 7.83 -0.72
C ALA A 217 -12.05 7.37 -0.45
N LEU A 218 -12.18 6.09 -0.15
CA LEU A 218 -13.42 5.46 0.29
C LEU A 218 -13.40 5.35 1.82
N PRO A 219 -14.27 6.05 2.56
CA PRO A 219 -14.45 5.80 3.99
C PRO A 219 -15.03 4.40 4.19
N ILE A 220 -14.31 3.52 4.90
CA ILE A 220 -14.68 2.12 5.04
C ILE A 220 -15.06 1.71 6.45
N TYR A 221 -14.62 2.46 7.48
CA TYR A 221 -14.96 2.16 8.86
C TYR A 221 -15.02 3.43 9.71
N LYS A 222 -16.06 3.51 10.57
CA LYS A 222 -16.19 4.51 11.62
C LYS A 222 -16.40 3.79 12.95
N PHE A 223 -15.55 4.11 13.91
CA PHE A 223 -15.64 3.55 15.28
C PHE A 223 -16.56 4.38 16.16
#